data_77dfb92e3209105894d2fedef35def0e
#
_entry.id   77dfb92e3209105894d2fedef35def0e
#
_cell.length_a   1.000
_cell.length_b   1.000
_cell.length_c   1.000
_cell.angle_alpha   90.00
_cell.angle_beta   90.00
_cell.angle_gamma   90.00
#
_symmetry.space_group_name_H-M   'P 1'
#
loop_
_entity.id
_entity.type
_entity.pdbx_description
1 polymer ?
#
loop_
_entity_poly.entity_id
_entity_poly.type
_entity_poly.pdbx_seq_one_letter_code
_entity_poly.pdbx_strand_id
1 'polypeptide(L)'
;MMKINMILSCMLLWLVSACTSQEVVEITVSPEVTNAGYIGNGAEWDPYDEAKAWGASISDKDWETLCKRLDFMKPQYIRCMINSPYRYYDSATGTYDKTRNIASISRLLKYCTEQGITVMYGEYNPPVWDMKQDKKWVDMSVDYLNYLVNDLGFSCIKYFVIFNEPDGNWASTNGDYEMWKQMLFRFHRKMKEYPGLTEKVMLAGPDVVADYKNEASAYDAEGWVKQTALDADSIIGLYDVHAYPGQNEVRTGQYPEILSRYKRHVPEGKKIVLGEAGYKYWRDADSLLMA
;
A
#
# COMPACT_ATOMS: atom_id res chain seq x y z
N MET A 1 55.41 -29.79 -40.72
CA MET A 1 54.02 -29.39 -40.89
C MET A 1 53.00 -30.06 -39.94
N MET A 2 53.39 -31.06 -39.13
CA MET A 2 52.45 -31.82 -38.25
C MET A 2 52.20 -31.20 -36.83
N LYS A 3 53.01 -30.28 -36.37
CA LYS A 3 52.89 -29.69 -35.00
C LYS A 3 51.94 -28.47 -34.93
N ILE A 4 51.67 -27.83 -36.06
CA ILE A 4 50.78 -26.65 -36.07
C ILE A 4 49.30 -27.04 -36.06
N ASN A 5 48.93 -28.17 -36.66
CA ASN A 5 47.54 -28.63 -36.69
C ASN A 5 47.01 -29.19 -35.34
N MET A 6 47.91 -29.60 -34.45
CA MET A 6 47.54 -30.12 -33.13
C MET A 6 47.23 -29.00 -32.15
N ILE A 7 47.87 -27.83 -32.31
CA ILE A 7 47.61 -26.65 -31.44
C ILE A 7 46.27 -26.00 -31.84
N LEU A 8 45.96 -25.93 -33.12
CA LEU A 8 44.68 -25.39 -33.59
C LEU A 8 43.47 -26.26 -33.16
N SER A 9 43.61 -27.61 -33.16
CA SER A 9 42.56 -28.51 -32.67
C SER A 9 42.31 -28.41 -31.16
N CYS A 10 43.34 -28.15 -30.36
CA CYS A 10 43.17 -27.93 -28.92
C CYS A 10 42.55 -26.57 -28.62
N MET A 11 42.84 -25.52 -29.40
CA MET A 11 42.20 -24.21 -29.23
C MET A 11 40.71 -24.22 -29.64
N LEU A 12 40.32 -24.99 -30.69
CA LEU A 12 38.91 -25.12 -31.04
C LEU A 12 38.10 -25.90 -29.99
N LEU A 13 38.70 -26.89 -29.33
CA LEU A 13 38.02 -27.63 -28.25
C LEU A 13 37.80 -26.81 -26.96
N TRP A 14 38.60 -25.78 -26.73
CA TRP A 14 38.43 -24.87 -25.60
C TRP A 14 37.38 -23.77 -25.84
N LEU A 15 37.03 -23.47 -27.07
CA LEU A 15 36.01 -22.49 -27.44
C LEU A 15 34.57 -23.08 -27.40
N VAL A 16 34.42 -24.41 -27.32
CA VAL A 16 33.08 -25.05 -27.26
C VAL A 16 32.62 -25.34 -25.84
N SER A 17 33.49 -25.16 -24.82
CA SER A 17 33.16 -25.41 -23.43
C SER A 17 32.57 -24.18 -22.68
N ALA A 18 32.35 -23.08 -23.37
CA ALA A 18 31.71 -21.90 -22.80
C ALA A 18 30.20 -21.81 -23.15
N CYS A 19 29.52 -22.92 -23.37
CA CYS A 19 28.07 -22.97 -23.20
C CYS A 19 27.80 -22.96 -21.70
N THR A 20 27.63 -21.77 -21.15
CA THR A 20 26.97 -21.63 -19.86
C THR A 20 25.65 -22.35 -19.97
N SER A 21 25.49 -23.45 -19.28
CA SER A 21 24.19 -24.08 -19.10
C SER A 21 23.28 -22.98 -18.51
N GLN A 22 22.35 -22.52 -19.30
CA GLN A 22 21.30 -21.64 -18.80
C GLN A 22 20.58 -22.46 -17.72
N GLU A 23 20.67 -21.98 -16.50
CA GLU A 23 20.00 -22.64 -15.36
C GLU A 23 18.49 -22.57 -15.66
N VAL A 24 17.89 -23.71 -15.98
CA VAL A 24 16.45 -23.76 -16.22
C VAL A 24 15.76 -23.76 -14.86
N VAL A 25 15.04 -22.71 -14.57
CA VAL A 25 14.18 -22.64 -13.40
C VAL A 25 12.86 -23.28 -13.75
N GLU A 26 12.55 -24.42 -13.13
CA GLU A 26 11.27 -25.08 -13.26
C GLU A 26 10.31 -24.55 -12.19
N ILE A 27 9.16 -24.03 -12.63
CA ILE A 27 8.09 -23.57 -11.75
C ILE A 27 6.90 -24.53 -11.89
N THR A 28 6.57 -25.21 -10.79
CA THR A 28 5.39 -26.08 -10.73
C THR A 28 4.25 -25.33 -10.04
N VAL A 29 3.11 -25.24 -10.73
CA VAL A 29 1.87 -24.69 -10.15
C VAL A 29 0.96 -25.85 -9.77
N SER A 30 0.63 -25.94 -8.47
CA SER A 30 -0.32 -26.93 -7.95
C SER A 30 -1.73 -26.32 -7.89
N PRO A 31 -2.79 -27.08 -8.18
CA PRO A 31 -4.17 -26.67 -7.93
C PRO A 31 -4.54 -26.71 -6.43
N GLU A 32 -3.65 -27.18 -5.57
CA GLU A 32 -3.87 -27.24 -4.13
C GLU A 32 -3.95 -25.85 -3.52
N VAL A 33 -5.05 -25.59 -2.78
CA VAL A 33 -5.23 -24.33 -2.04
C VAL A 33 -4.48 -24.42 -0.73
N THR A 34 -3.32 -23.77 -0.64
CA THR A 34 -2.47 -23.75 0.56
C THR A 34 -2.93 -22.73 1.61
N ASN A 35 -3.70 -21.71 1.20
CA ASN A 35 -4.25 -20.68 2.09
C ASN A 35 -5.66 -20.27 1.64
N ALA A 36 -6.68 -20.89 2.22
CA ALA A 36 -8.08 -20.57 1.95
C ALA A 36 -8.50 -19.15 2.43
N GLY A 37 -7.71 -18.54 3.32
CA GLY A 37 -7.93 -17.18 3.82
C GLY A 37 -7.31 -16.08 2.95
N TYR A 38 -6.58 -16.43 1.89
CA TYR A 38 -6.01 -15.44 0.98
C TYR A 38 -7.11 -14.78 0.14
N ILE A 39 -7.24 -13.45 0.28
CA ILE A 39 -8.31 -12.68 -0.35
C ILE A 39 -7.93 -12.10 -1.71
N GLY A 40 -6.67 -12.19 -2.12
CA GLY A 40 -6.22 -11.77 -3.45
C GLY A 40 -5.03 -10.82 -3.46
N ASN A 41 -4.64 -10.45 -4.66
CA ASN A 41 -3.62 -9.45 -4.94
C ASN A 41 -4.25 -8.08 -5.16
N GLY A 42 -3.45 -7.05 -4.94
CA GLY A 42 -3.84 -5.67 -5.14
C GLY A 42 -2.71 -4.81 -5.68
N ALA A 43 -3.00 -3.53 -5.75
CA ALA A 43 -2.02 -2.50 -6.10
C ALA A 43 -2.34 -1.22 -5.35
N GLU A 44 -1.33 -0.35 -5.23
CA GLU A 44 -1.58 1.04 -4.89
C GLU A 44 -2.00 1.80 -6.15
N TRP A 45 -3.06 2.57 -6.02
CA TRP A 45 -3.59 3.39 -7.10
C TRP A 45 -4.08 4.72 -6.55
N ASP A 46 -3.23 5.73 -6.65
CA ASP A 46 -3.54 7.07 -6.16
C ASP A 46 -4.24 7.90 -7.23
N PRO A 47 -5.26 8.67 -6.86
CA PRO A 47 -6.12 9.37 -7.79
C PRO A 47 -5.59 10.76 -8.16
N TYR A 48 -4.45 10.82 -8.86
CA TYR A 48 -3.79 12.07 -9.25
C TYR A 48 -3.64 12.27 -10.75
N ASP A 49 -4.39 11.56 -11.54
CA ASP A 49 -4.32 11.58 -12.99
C ASP A 49 -4.69 12.93 -13.64
N GLU A 50 -5.33 13.86 -12.92
CA GLU A 50 -5.54 15.25 -13.33
C GLU A 50 -4.52 16.23 -12.75
N ALA A 51 -3.60 15.78 -11.90
CA ALA A 51 -2.65 16.64 -11.20
C ALA A 51 -1.41 16.91 -12.04
N LYS A 52 -1.33 18.06 -12.69
CA LYS A 52 -0.16 18.47 -13.48
C LYS A 52 1.17 18.46 -12.72
N ALA A 53 1.13 18.62 -11.40
CA ALA A 53 2.31 18.58 -10.54
C ALA A 53 3.02 17.21 -10.55
N TRP A 54 2.28 16.13 -10.86
CA TRP A 54 2.81 14.76 -10.90
C TRP A 54 2.85 14.17 -12.30
N GLY A 55 2.72 14.99 -13.31
CA GLY A 55 2.84 14.59 -14.71
C GLY A 55 1.67 15.05 -15.58
N ALA A 56 1.57 14.50 -16.77
CA ALA A 56 0.46 14.77 -17.66
C ALA A 56 -0.79 14.00 -17.21
N SER A 57 -1.96 14.65 -17.33
CA SER A 57 -3.22 13.96 -17.16
C SER A 57 -3.35 12.81 -18.15
N ILE A 58 -3.88 11.68 -17.72
CA ILE A 58 -4.15 10.56 -18.62
C ILE A 58 -5.35 10.89 -19.51
N SER A 59 -5.25 10.54 -20.79
CA SER A 59 -6.34 10.69 -21.74
C SER A 59 -7.43 9.62 -21.53
N ASP A 60 -8.60 9.81 -22.11
CA ASP A 60 -9.67 8.79 -22.08
C ASP A 60 -9.18 7.46 -22.70
N LYS A 61 -8.36 7.53 -23.74
CA LYS A 61 -7.75 6.34 -24.36
C LYS A 61 -6.77 5.62 -23.40
N ASP A 62 -6.00 6.36 -22.61
CA ASP A 62 -5.11 5.77 -21.62
C ASP A 62 -5.92 5.13 -20.49
N TRP A 63 -7.01 5.79 -20.07
CA TRP A 63 -7.95 5.24 -19.11
C TRP A 63 -8.58 3.93 -19.60
N GLU A 64 -9.08 3.87 -20.83
CA GLU A 64 -9.58 2.63 -21.42
C GLU A 64 -8.51 1.52 -21.45
N THR A 65 -7.29 1.88 -21.77
CA THR A 65 -6.16 0.94 -21.77
C THR A 65 -5.85 0.43 -20.37
N LEU A 66 -5.87 1.32 -19.37
CA LEU A 66 -5.70 0.97 -17.96
C LEU A 66 -6.80 0.00 -17.51
N CYS A 67 -8.07 0.33 -17.77
CA CYS A 67 -9.18 -0.56 -17.42
C CYS A 67 -9.04 -1.96 -18.04
N LYS A 68 -8.68 -2.06 -19.33
CA LYS A 68 -8.43 -3.37 -19.98
C LYS A 68 -7.32 -4.17 -19.30
N ARG A 69 -6.27 -3.51 -18.82
CA ARG A 69 -5.19 -4.16 -18.06
C ARG A 69 -5.67 -4.60 -16.68
N LEU A 70 -6.43 -3.78 -15.99
CA LEU A 70 -7.03 -4.12 -14.70
C LEU A 70 -8.03 -5.28 -14.83
N ASP A 71 -8.86 -5.29 -15.89
CA ASP A 71 -9.78 -6.39 -16.18
C ASP A 71 -9.04 -7.72 -16.43
N PHE A 72 -7.83 -7.66 -17.00
CA PHE A 72 -6.96 -8.84 -17.15
C PHE A 72 -6.31 -9.24 -15.83
N MET A 73 -5.78 -8.30 -15.05
CA MET A 73 -5.09 -8.56 -13.77
C MET A 73 -6.06 -8.96 -12.67
N LYS A 74 -7.31 -8.49 -12.71
CA LYS A 74 -8.38 -8.74 -11.72
C LYS A 74 -7.93 -8.49 -10.28
N PRO A 75 -7.44 -7.29 -9.93
CA PRO A 75 -7.08 -6.99 -8.57
C PRO A 75 -8.32 -7.12 -7.67
N GLN A 76 -8.17 -7.70 -6.49
CA GLN A 76 -9.24 -7.83 -5.50
C GLN A 76 -9.20 -6.69 -4.49
N TYR A 77 -8.07 -5.97 -4.44
CA TYR A 77 -7.80 -4.96 -3.44
C TYR A 77 -7.01 -3.80 -4.04
N ILE A 78 -7.40 -2.58 -3.69
CA ILE A 78 -6.69 -1.35 -4.04
C ILE A 78 -6.43 -0.54 -2.77
N ARG A 79 -5.18 -0.11 -2.58
CA ARG A 79 -4.80 0.95 -1.66
C ARG A 79 -4.89 2.27 -2.40
N CYS A 80 -5.73 3.19 -1.90
CA CYS A 80 -5.99 4.48 -2.53
C CYS A 80 -5.70 5.60 -1.54
N MET A 81 -4.51 6.18 -1.63
CA MET A 81 -4.08 7.23 -0.72
C MET A 81 -4.28 8.61 -1.33
N ILE A 82 -4.65 9.55 -0.49
CA ILE A 82 -4.83 10.94 -0.91
C ILE A 82 -3.89 11.89 -0.17
N ASN A 83 -3.58 12.97 -0.86
CA ASN A 83 -2.94 14.15 -0.31
C ASN A 83 -4.03 15.22 -0.11
N SER A 84 -4.42 15.44 1.12
CA SER A 84 -5.53 16.33 1.47
C SER A 84 -5.35 17.78 1.01
N PRO A 85 -4.13 18.40 0.96
CA PRO A 85 -3.92 19.72 0.37
C PRO A 85 -4.28 19.79 -1.12
N TYR A 86 -4.11 18.71 -1.85
CA TYR A 86 -4.52 18.66 -3.26
C TYR A 86 -6.02 18.36 -3.38
N ARG A 87 -6.55 17.48 -2.53
CA ARG A 87 -7.88 16.89 -2.70
C ARG A 87 -9.02 17.79 -2.22
N TYR A 88 -9.06 18.17 -0.97
CA TYR A 88 -10.21 18.84 -0.39
C TYR A 88 -9.84 20.11 0.42
N TYR A 89 -8.57 20.39 0.63
CA TYR A 89 -8.11 21.50 1.43
C TYR A 89 -7.21 22.45 0.63
N ASP A 90 -7.53 23.72 0.62
CA ASP A 90 -6.66 24.75 0.04
C ASP A 90 -5.78 25.35 1.15
N SER A 91 -4.49 25.01 1.14
CA SER A 91 -3.54 25.47 2.14
C SER A 91 -3.26 26.98 2.08
N ALA A 92 -3.47 27.62 0.92
CA ALA A 92 -3.27 29.07 0.76
C ALA A 92 -4.39 29.90 1.41
N THR A 93 -5.61 29.38 1.37
CA THR A 93 -6.79 30.08 1.90
C THR A 93 -7.32 29.46 3.20
N GLY A 94 -6.86 28.25 3.55
CA GLY A 94 -7.38 27.49 4.67
C GLY A 94 -8.80 26.95 4.48
N THR A 95 -9.30 26.92 3.22
CA THR A 95 -10.66 26.51 2.93
C THR A 95 -10.79 25.01 2.67
N TYR A 96 -11.92 24.44 3.10
CA TYR A 96 -12.34 23.10 2.83
C TYR A 96 -13.38 23.08 1.72
N ASP A 97 -13.17 22.26 0.69
CA ASP A 97 -14.12 22.01 -0.40
C ASP A 97 -14.05 20.54 -0.85
N LYS A 98 -15.06 19.76 -0.48
CA LYS A 98 -15.15 18.33 -0.79
C LYS A 98 -15.36 18.03 -2.27
N THR A 99 -15.68 19.02 -3.09
CA THR A 99 -15.84 18.86 -4.53
C THR A 99 -14.57 19.16 -5.33
N ARG A 100 -13.55 19.73 -4.67
CA ARG A 100 -12.29 20.10 -5.27
C ARG A 100 -11.56 18.86 -5.79
N ASN A 101 -11.09 18.89 -7.03
CA ASN A 101 -10.35 17.81 -7.70
C ASN A 101 -10.99 16.42 -7.57
N ILE A 102 -12.34 16.37 -7.59
CA ILE A 102 -13.11 15.15 -7.33
C ILE A 102 -13.10 14.16 -8.51
N ALA A 103 -12.74 14.60 -9.72
CA ALA A 103 -12.92 13.81 -10.94
C ALA A 103 -12.11 12.50 -10.95
N SER A 104 -10.81 12.55 -10.67
CA SER A 104 -9.96 11.35 -10.74
C SER A 104 -10.33 10.33 -9.67
N ILE A 105 -10.55 10.75 -8.42
CA ILE A 105 -10.94 9.82 -7.36
C ILE A 105 -12.31 9.21 -7.63
N SER A 106 -13.26 9.98 -8.15
CA SER A 106 -14.57 9.45 -8.50
C SER A 106 -14.49 8.41 -9.62
N ARG A 107 -13.66 8.64 -10.62
CA ARG A 107 -13.45 7.70 -11.72
C ARG A 107 -12.85 6.38 -11.23
N LEU A 108 -11.83 6.45 -10.38
CA LEU A 108 -11.20 5.28 -9.75
C LEU A 108 -12.20 4.52 -8.88
N LEU A 109 -12.86 5.19 -7.95
CA LEU A 109 -13.79 4.55 -7.01
C LEU A 109 -15.03 3.98 -7.71
N LYS A 110 -15.49 4.63 -8.78
CA LYS A 110 -16.57 4.09 -9.62
C LYS A 110 -16.15 2.77 -10.25
N TYR A 111 -14.98 2.72 -10.90
CA TYR A 111 -14.43 1.48 -11.45
C TYR A 111 -14.33 0.39 -10.38
N CYS A 112 -13.73 0.68 -9.24
CA CYS A 112 -13.61 -0.29 -8.15
C CYS A 112 -14.98 -0.77 -7.64
N THR A 113 -15.97 0.11 -7.53
CA THR A 113 -17.33 -0.25 -7.10
C THR A 113 -18.00 -1.18 -8.13
N GLU A 114 -17.90 -0.88 -9.41
CA GLU A 114 -18.47 -1.67 -10.50
C GLU A 114 -17.81 -3.05 -10.64
N GLN A 115 -16.51 -3.15 -10.35
CA GLN A 115 -15.75 -4.40 -10.41
C GLN A 115 -15.76 -5.20 -9.09
N GLY A 116 -16.38 -4.68 -8.03
CA GLY A 116 -16.41 -5.35 -6.71
C GLY A 116 -15.05 -5.39 -6.01
N ILE A 117 -14.15 -4.46 -6.33
CA ILE A 117 -12.82 -4.37 -5.74
C ILE A 117 -12.92 -3.71 -4.36
N THR A 118 -12.27 -4.30 -3.36
CA THR A 118 -12.14 -3.68 -2.04
C THR A 118 -11.13 -2.55 -2.07
N VAL A 119 -11.50 -1.38 -1.56
CA VAL A 119 -10.61 -0.24 -1.43
C VAL A 119 -10.29 0.05 0.03
N MET A 120 -8.99 0.11 0.35
CA MET A 120 -8.48 0.78 1.53
C MET A 120 -8.14 2.22 1.13
N TYR A 121 -8.97 3.13 1.57
CA TYR A 121 -8.80 4.56 1.37
C TYR A 121 -7.96 5.13 2.53
N GLY A 122 -7.12 6.11 2.26
CA GLY A 122 -6.31 6.70 3.30
C GLY A 122 -5.77 8.09 2.99
N GLU A 123 -5.18 8.72 4.00
CA GLU A 123 -4.49 9.99 3.90
C GLU A 123 -3.01 9.83 4.23
N TYR A 124 -2.13 10.39 3.40
CA TYR A 124 -0.70 10.36 3.67
C TYR A 124 -0.37 11.09 4.98
N ASN A 125 -0.90 12.28 5.15
CA ASN A 125 -0.70 13.14 6.30
C ASN A 125 -1.84 14.16 6.40
N PRO A 126 -1.98 14.88 7.54
CA PRO A 126 -2.88 16.03 7.62
C PRO A 126 -2.51 17.09 6.58
N PRO A 127 -3.45 18.00 6.22
CA PRO A 127 -3.24 19.03 5.20
C PRO A 127 -2.04 19.92 5.46
N VAL A 128 -1.76 20.17 6.71
CA VAL A 128 -0.54 20.82 7.23
C VAL A 128 -0.12 20.03 8.45
N TRP A 129 1.16 19.76 8.61
CA TRP A 129 1.67 18.92 9.71
C TRP A 129 1.25 19.38 11.10
N ASP A 130 1.13 20.68 11.30
CA ASP A 130 0.67 21.26 12.57
C ASP A 130 -0.80 20.89 12.90
N MET A 131 -1.57 20.47 11.90
CA MET A 131 -2.95 20.01 12.09
C MET A 131 -3.06 18.54 12.54
N LYS A 132 -1.96 17.83 12.77
CA LYS A 132 -1.95 16.39 13.09
C LYS A 132 -2.80 15.98 14.29
N GLN A 133 -3.15 16.93 15.17
CA GLN A 133 -4.05 16.73 16.29
C GLN A 133 -5.26 17.67 16.27
N ASP A 134 -5.46 18.42 15.18
CA ASP A 134 -6.52 19.40 15.08
C ASP A 134 -7.87 18.72 14.83
N LYS A 135 -8.88 19.13 15.59
CA LYS A 135 -10.27 18.73 15.36
C LYS A 135 -10.75 19.09 13.95
N LYS A 136 -10.28 20.22 13.40
CA LYS A 136 -10.66 20.66 12.05
C LYS A 136 -10.27 19.64 10.99
N TRP A 137 -9.07 19.04 11.10
CA TRP A 137 -8.67 17.97 10.17
C TRP A 137 -9.57 16.75 10.31
N VAL A 138 -9.83 16.29 11.53
CA VAL A 138 -10.75 15.15 11.77
C VAL A 138 -12.13 15.41 11.16
N ASP A 139 -12.67 16.61 11.36
CA ASP A 139 -13.98 16.98 10.82
C ASP A 139 -13.99 16.98 9.29
N MET A 140 -12.99 17.58 8.64
CA MET A 140 -12.89 17.64 7.18
C MET A 140 -12.67 16.24 6.55
N SER A 141 -11.75 15.48 7.09
CA SER A 141 -11.39 14.17 6.58
C SER A 141 -12.56 13.19 6.67
N VAL A 142 -13.25 13.16 7.80
CA VAL A 142 -14.43 12.28 7.97
C VAL A 142 -15.63 12.76 7.16
N ASP A 143 -15.86 14.08 7.03
CA ASP A 143 -16.91 14.61 6.15
C ASP A 143 -16.62 14.24 4.68
N TYR A 144 -15.35 14.29 4.26
CA TYR A 144 -14.96 13.89 2.92
C TYR A 144 -15.15 12.38 2.70
N LEU A 145 -14.75 11.54 3.66
CA LEU A 145 -15.01 10.09 3.61
C LEU A 145 -16.53 9.82 3.51
N ASN A 146 -17.33 10.49 4.35
CA ASN A 146 -18.78 10.37 4.30
C ASN A 146 -19.35 10.78 2.93
N TYR A 147 -18.84 11.87 2.36
CA TYR A 147 -19.24 12.32 1.03
C TYR A 147 -18.96 11.24 -0.03
N LEU A 148 -17.78 10.64 -0.02
CA LEU A 148 -17.45 9.55 -0.96
C LEU A 148 -18.36 8.33 -0.78
N VAL A 149 -18.59 7.92 0.46
CA VAL A 149 -19.28 6.65 0.79
C VAL A 149 -20.81 6.79 0.75
N ASN A 150 -21.34 7.83 1.38
CA ASN A 150 -22.79 7.98 1.53
C ASN A 150 -23.43 8.87 0.46
N ASP A 151 -22.80 10.00 0.12
CA ASP A 151 -23.40 10.94 -0.84
C ASP A 151 -23.15 10.49 -2.29
N LEU A 152 -21.92 10.04 -2.61
CA LEU A 152 -21.56 9.54 -3.95
C LEU A 152 -21.76 8.03 -4.13
N GLY A 153 -21.96 7.28 -3.04
CA GLY A 153 -22.31 5.86 -3.09
C GLY A 153 -21.17 4.91 -3.43
N PHE A 154 -19.89 5.28 -3.21
CA PHE A 154 -18.76 4.41 -3.50
C PHE A 154 -18.64 3.29 -2.46
N SER A 155 -19.36 2.21 -2.68
CA SER A 155 -19.44 1.06 -1.76
C SER A 155 -18.16 0.21 -1.71
N CYS A 156 -17.21 0.46 -2.59
CA CYS A 156 -15.91 -0.22 -2.61
C CYS A 156 -15.01 0.14 -1.42
N ILE A 157 -15.16 1.34 -0.83
CA ILE A 157 -14.37 1.77 0.33
C ILE A 157 -14.81 0.95 1.55
N LYS A 158 -13.91 0.11 2.07
CA LYS A 158 -14.15 -0.75 3.23
C LYS A 158 -13.27 -0.42 4.43
N TYR A 159 -12.11 0.20 4.16
CA TYR A 159 -11.12 0.50 5.19
C TYR A 159 -10.60 1.93 5.03
N PHE A 160 -10.25 2.54 6.17
CA PHE A 160 -9.74 3.90 6.22
C PHE A 160 -8.46 3.98 7.05
N VAL A 161 -7.35 4.41 6.43
CA VAL A 161 -6.06 4.72 7.05
C VAL A 161 -5.95 6.21 7.28
N ILE A 162 -5.64 6.61 8.51
CA ILE A 162 -5.60 8.04 8.89
C ILE A 162 -4.22 8.68 8.75
N PHE A 163 -3.14 7.88 8.78
CA PHE A 163 -1.77 8.32 8.56
C PHE A 163 -1.01 7.22 7.83
N ASN A 164 -0.24 7.60 6.83
CA ASN A 164 0.74 6.71 6.21
C ASN A 164 1.99 6.62 7.09
N GLU A 165 2.43 5.39 7.37
CA GLU A 165 3.67 5.09 8.06
C GLU A 165 3.92 5.91 9.34
N PRO A 166 2.97 5.91 10.29
CA PRO A 166 3.04 6.78 11.46
C PRO A 166 4.22 6.50 12.40
N ASP A 167 4.85 5.34 12.27
CA ASP A 167 6.07 4.96 12.97
C ASP A 167 7.32 5.66 12.40
N GLY A 168 7.25 6.18 11.16
CA GLY A 168 8.35 6.81 10.45
C GLY A 168 8.69 8.23 10.94
N ASN A 169 9.98 8.60 10.86
CA ASN A 169 10.43 9.97 11.11
C ASN A 169 10.10 10.94 9.96
N TRP A 170 9.62 10.42 8.85
CA TRP A 170 9.09 11.16 7.69
C TRP A 170 7.60 11.42 7.76
N ALA A 171 6.90 10.88 8.75
CA ALA A 171 5.50 11.16 9.01
C ALA A 171 5.33 12.29 10.02
N SER A 172 4.20 12.99 9.96
CA SER A 172 3.88 14.06 10.91
C SER A 172 3.76 13.57 12.36
N THR A 173 3.50 12.28 12.56
CA THR A 173 3.47 11.59 13.85
C THR A 173 4.85 11.40 14.46
N ASN A 174 5.88 11.23 13.61
CA ASN A 174 7.26 10.98 14.03
C ASN A 174 7.39 9.84 15.06
N GLY A 175 6.66 8.74 14.89
CA GLY A 175 6.72 7.58 15.77
C GLY A 175 5.99 7.73 17.12
N ASP A 176 5.20 8.78 17.31
CA ASP A 176 4.40 8.97 18.52
C ASP A 176 3.14 8.10 18.47
N TYR A 177 3.27 6.87 19.01
CA TYR A 177 2.18 5.90 19.08
C TYR A 177 0.97 6.42 19.87
N GLU A 178 1.18 7.09 21.00
CA GLU A 178 0.10 7.57 21.83
C GLU A 178 -0.72 8.66 21.13
N MET A 179 -0.05 9.54 20.42
CA MET A 179 -0.72 10.57 19.61
C MET A 179 -1.51 9.90 18.46
N TRP A 180 -0.89 8.98 17.72
CA TRP A 180 -1.57 8.24 16.66
C TRP A 180 -2.83 7.52 17.18
N LYS A 181 -2.73 6.79 18.29
CA LYS A 181 -3.82 6.10 18.96
C LYS A 181 -4.96 7.06 19.34
N GLN A 182 -4.63 8.20 19.94
CA GLN A 182 -5.63 9.20 20.30
C GLN A 182 -6.36 9.72 19.05
N MET A 183 -5.65 9.95 17.95
CA MET A 183 -6.26 10.37 16.71
C MET A 183 -7.14 9.27 16.11
N LEU A 184 -6.71 8.01 16.13
CA LEU A 184 -7.51 6.88 15.69
C LEU A 184 -8.89 6.85 16.39
N PHE A 185 -8.92 7.01 17.72
CA PHE A 185 -10.17 7.10 18.47
C PHE A 185 -10.99 8.35 18.17
N ARG A 186 -10.34 9.50 17.88
CA ARG A 186 -11.04 10.73 17.48
C ARG A 186 -11.72 10.54 16.13
N PHE A 187 -11.04 9.97 15.16
CA PHE A 187 -11.60 9.65 13.84
C PHE A 187 -12.78 8.69 13.96
N HIS A 188 -12.63 7.60 14.71
CA HIS A 188 -13.70 6.65 14.92
C HIS A 188 -14.94 7.29 15.58
N ARG A 189 -14.76 8.13 16.61
CA ARG A 189 -15.89 8.87 17.21
C ARG A 189 -16.57 9.79 16.21
N LYS A 190 -15.79 10.48 15.38
CA LYS A 190 -16.35 11.36 14.34
C LYS A 190 -17.09 10.58 13.28
N MET A 191 -16.61 9.44 12.85
CA MET A 191 -17.30 8.56 11.90
C MET A 191 -18.68 8.12 12.42
N LYS A 192 -18.81 7.89 13.72
CA LYS A 192 -20.12 7.55 14.36
C LYS A 192 -21.16 8.67 14.29
N GLU A 193 -20.76 9.92 14.07
CA GLU A 193 -21.70 11.03 13.91
C GLU A 193 -22.42 10.98 12.55
N TYR A 194 -21.91 10.20 11.58
CA TYR A 194 -22.51 10.02 10.26
C TYR A 194 -23.28 8.71 10.19
N PRO A 195 -24.59 8.72 9.86
CA PRO A 195 -25.42 7.53 9.82
C PRO A 195 -24.85 6.44 8.91
N GLY A 196 -24.65 5.24 9.45
CA GLY A 196 -24.24 4.06 8.70
C GLY A 196 -22.78 4.08 8.22
N LEU A 197 -21.95 5.08 8.57
CA LEU A 197 -20.58 5.16 8.05
C LEU A 197 -19.69 4.09 8.69
N THR A 198 -19.79 3.84 9.98
CA THR A 198 -19.00 2.81 10.69
C THR A 198 -19.42 1.38 10.40
N GLU A 199 -20.63 1.16 9.87
CA GLU A 199 -21.09 -0.13 9.36
C GLU A 199 -20.55 -0.43 7.96
N LYS A 200 -20.19 0.62 7.20
CA LYS A 200 -19.67 0.49 5.85
C LYS A 200 -18.15 0.50 5.79
N VAL A 201 -17.50 1.29 6.66
CA VAL A 201 -16.05 1.52 6.65
C VAL A 201 -15.49 1.33 8.06
N MET A 202 -14.47 0.49 8.18
CA MET A 202 -13.69 0.31 9.40
C MET A 202 -12.33 1.01 9.27
N LEU A 203 -11.71 1.36 10.40
CA LEU A 203 -10.35 1.87 10.39
C LEU A 203 -9.36 0.75 10.05
N ALA A 204 -8.24 1.11 9.41
CA ALA A 204 -7.12 0.23 9.17
C ALA A 204 -5.84 0.80 9.79
N GLY A 205 -4.90 -0.07 10.09
CA GLY A 205 -3.60 0.29 10.65
C GLY A 205 -2.95 -0.85 11.42
N PRO A 206 -1.76 -0.59 12.00
CA PRO A 206 -1.14 0.74 12.14
C PRO A 206 -0.41 1.29 10.90
N ASP A 207 -0.34 0.59 9.75
CA ASP A 207 0.26 1.09 8.50
C ASP A 207 1.78 1.34 8.65
N VAL A 208 2.48 0.43 9.31
CA VAL A 208 3.89 0.58 9.72
C VAL A 208 4.88 -0.08 8.77
N VAL A 209 6.11 0.42 8.76
CA VAL A 209 7.18 -0.11 7.92
C VAL A 209 7.89 -1.28 8.62
N ALA A 210 7.78 -2.49 8.05
CA ALA A 210 8.40 -3.69 8.60
C ALA A 210 9.91 -3.51 8.80
N ASP A 211 10.37 -4.00 9.95
CA ASP A 211 11.78 -3.96 10.36
C ASP A 211 12.38 -2.55 10.50
N TYR A 212 11.53 -1.52 10.53
CA TYR A 212 11.95 -0.16 10.82
C TYR A 212 11.81 0.15 12.33
N LYS A 213 12.71 0.93 12.82
CA LYS A 213 12.68 1.48 14.16
C LYS A 213 13.04 2.97 14.13
N ASN A 214 12.11 3.79 14.58
CA ASN A 214 12.34 5.20 14.84
C ASN A 214 12.90 5.36 16.26
N GLU A 215 14.04 6.01 16.42
CA GLU A 215 14.65 6.26 17.74
C GLU A 215 13.76 7.13 18.65
N ALA A 216 12.87 7.93 18.07
CA ALA A 216 11.88 8.71 18.83
C ALA A 216 10.66 7.89 19.26
N SER A 217 10.45 6.70 18.70
CA SER A 217 9.29 5.86 18.99
C SER A 217 9.51 4.97 20.21
N ALA A 218 8.47 4.83 21.03
CA ALA A 218 8.47 3.88 22.14
C ALA A 218 8.53 2.41 21.69
N TYR A 219 8.08 2.14 20.48
CA TYR A 219 7.97 0.80 19.90
C TYR A 219 8.66 0.73 18.53
N ASP A 220 9.21 -0.44 18.18
CA ASP A 220 9.51 -0.81 16.79
C ASP A 220 8.21 -1.16 16.04
N ALA A 221 8.30 -1.41 14.75
CA ALA A 221 7.14 -1.69 13.92
C ALA A 221 6.33 -2.93 14.40
N GLU A 222 7.00 -3.99 14.86
CA GLU A 222 6.32 -5.16 15.43
C GLU A 222 5.60 -4.81 16.74
N GLY A 223 6.21 -3.99 17.58
CA GLY A 223 5.63 -3.44 18.80
C GLY A 223 4.39 -2.57 18.52
N TRP A 224 4.39 -1.78 17.45
CA TRP A 224 3.23 -1.00 17.02
C TRP A 224 2.03 -1.91 16.70
N VAL A 225 2.23 -2.99 15.91
CA VAL A 225 1.15 -3.93 15.57
C VAL A 225 0.62 -4.61 16.84
N LYS A 226 1.52 -5.10 17.70
CA LYS A 226 1.17 -5.71 18.98
C LYS A 226 0.36 -4.76 19.87
N GLN A 227 0.82 -3.51 20.01
CA GLN A 227 0.15 -2.54 20.86
C GLN A 227 -1.19 -2.10 20.28
N THR A 228 -1.30 -1.98 18.96
CA THR A 228 -2.57 -1.72 18.27
C THR A 228 -3.61 -2.82 18.56
N ALA A 229 -3.18 -4.09 18.55
CA ALA A 229 -4.06 -5.20 18.90
C ALA A 229 -4.56 -5.15 20.35
N LEU A 230 -3.73 -4.66 21.28
CA LEU A 230 -4.11 -4.52 22.68
C LEU A 230 -5.05 -3.32 22.93
N ASP A 231 -4.78 -2.20 22.27
CA ASP A 231 -5.42 -0.92 22.59
C ASP A 231 -6.64 -0.59 21.71
N ALA A 232 -6.66 -1.04 20.45
CA ALA A 232 -7.57 -0.54 19.44
C ALA A 232 -8.26 -1.62 18.59
N ASP A 233 -8.07 -2.92 18.84
CA ASP A 233 -8.62 -4.00 18.03
C ASP A 233 -10.13 -3.88 17.77
N SER A 234 -10.89 -3.37 18.73
CA SER A 234 -12.34 -3.19 18.60
C SER A 234 -12.78 -2.24 17.50
N ILE A 235 -11.86 -1.35 17.04
CA ILE A 235 -12.14 -0.35 15.99
C ILE A 235 -11.29 -0.56 14.73
N ILE A 236 -10.33 -1.47 14.77
CA ILE A 236 -9.51 -1.87 13.61
C ILE A 236 -10.20 -3.03 12.88
N GLY A 237 -10.46 -2.85 11.59
CA GLY A 237 -11.01 -3.87 10.70
C GLY A 237 -9.95 -4.58 9.87
N LEU A 238 -8.81 -3.95 9.65
CA LEU A 238 -7.71 -4.45 8.84
C LEU A 238 -6.39 -4.00 9.43
N TYR A 239 -5.48 -4.94 9.68
CA TYR A 239 -4.09 -4.63 10.02
C TYR A 239 -3.28 -4.42 8.76
N ASP A 240 -2.39 -3.42 8.77
CA ASP A 240 -1.57 -3.05 7.63
C ASP A 240 -0.10 -2.90 7.99
N VAL A 241 0.75 -3.45 7.12
CA VAL A 241 2.22 -3.43 7.25
C VAL A 241 2.82 -3.18 5.87
N HIS A 242 3.82 -2.33 5.79
CA HIS A 242 4.60 -2.10 4.58
C HIS A 242 5.89 -2.90 4.63
N ALA A 243 6.28 -3.55 3.55
CA ALA A 243 7.51 -4.35 3.54
C ALA A 243 8.28 -4.19 2.23
N TYR A 244 9.49 -3.68 2.38
CA TYR A 244 10.45 -3.47 1.29
C TYR A 244 11.72 -4.30 1.53
N PRO A 245 11.69 -5.63 1.26
CA PRO A 245 12.84 -6.48 1.48
C PRO A 245 14.01 -6.09 0.60
N GLY A 246 15.22 -6.29 1.11
CA GLY A 246 16.44 -6.21 0.35
C GLY A 246 16.73 -7.50 -0.41
N GLN A 247 17.83 -7.49 -1.18
CA GLN A 247 18.23 -8.63 -2.00
C GLN A 247 18.49 -9.90 -1.18
N ASN A 248 19.07 -9.76 0.02
CA ASN A 248 19.40 -10.89 0.88
C ASN A 248 18.12 -11.59 1.38
N GLU A 249 17.16 -10.82 1.87
CA GLU A 249 15.90 -11.34 2.42
C GLU A 249 15.08 -12.07 1.35
N VAL A 250 15.12 -11.57 0.11
CA VAL A 250 14.45 -12.22 -1.04
C VAL A 250 15.17 -13.51 -1.42
N ARG A 251 16.50 -13.49 -1.60
CA ARG A 251 17.28 -14.65 -2.04
C ARG A 251 17.33 -15.79 -1.03
N THR A 252 17.33 -15.47 0.26
CA THR A 252 17.38 -16.46 1.34
C THR A 252 16.00 -16.96 1.76
N GLY A 253 14.91 -16.46 1.16
CA GLY A 253 13.54 -16.84 1.52
C GLY A 253 13.08 -16.32 2.87
N GLN A 254 13.73 -15.30 3.43
CA GLN A 254 13.36 -14.71 4.73
C GLN A 254 12.11 -13.81 4.66
N TYR A 255 11.73 -13.37 3.46
CA TYR A 255 10.58 -12.45 3.30
C TYR A 255 9.26 -13.00 3.87
N PRO A 256 8.86 -14.26 3.66
CA PRO A 256 7.67 -14.83 4.30
C PRO A 256 7.72 -14.85 5.82
N GLU A 257 8.93 -14.96 6.42
CA GLU A 257 9.10 -14.93 7.87
C GLU A 257 8.82 -13.55 8.44
N ILE A 258 9.19 -12.48 7.72
CA ILE A 258 8.89 -11.10 8.10
C ILE A 258 7.38 -10.96 8.31
N LEU A 259 6.58 -11.33 7.31
CA LEU A 259 5.12 -11.25 7.40
C LEU A 259 4.54 -12.11 8.54
N SER A 260 5.09 -13.29 8.74
CA SER A 260 4.66 -14.21 9.79
C SER A 260 4.87 -13.63 11.19
N ARG A 261 5.93 -12.83 11.40
CA ARG A 261 6.18 -12.14 12.68
C ARG A 261 5.07 -11.15 13.01
N TYR A 262 4.67 -10.32 12.06
CA TYR A 262 3.58 -9.35 12.26
C TYR A 262 2.22 -10.03 12.44
N LYS A 263 1.94 -11.06 11.62
CA LYS A 263 0.70 -11.82 11.70
C LYS A 263 0.45 -12.45 13.08
N ARG A 264 1.48 -12.84 13.81
CA ARG A 264 1.35 -13.42 15.16
C ARG A 264 0.70 -12.47 16.19
N HIS A 265 0.79 -11.17 15.96
CA HIS A 265 0.21 -10.15 16.82
C HIS A 265 -1.20 -9.73 16.43
N VAL A 266 -1.64 -10.12 15.24
CA VAL A 266 -2.99 -9.82 14.75
C VAL A 266 -3.97 -10.79 15.40
N PRO A 267 -5.03 -10.28 16.06
CA PRO A 267 -6.04 -11.11 16.70
C PRO A 267 -6.70 -12.09 15.74
N GLU A 268 -7.13 -13.24 16.29
CA GLU A 268 -7.85 -14.26 15.53
C GLU A 268 -9.09 -13.67 14.86
N GLY A 269 -9.34 -14.05 13.61
CA GLY A 269 -10.46 -13.53 12.80
C GLY A 269 -10.20 -12.19 12.14
N LYS A 270 -9.13 -11.46 12.50
CA LYS A 270 -8.73 -10.23 11.82
C LYS A 270 -7.82 -10.53 10.62
N LYS A 271 -7.86 -9.63 9.65
CA LYS A 271 -7.03 -9.72 8.44
C LYS A 271 -5.81 -8.82 8.57
N ILE A 272 -4.73 -9.22 7.90
CA ILE A 272 -3.53 -8.41 7.69
C ILE A 272 -3.28 -8.27 6.20
N VAL A 273 -2.86 -7.08 5.78
CA VAL A 273 -2.48 -6.78 4.40
C VAL A 273 -1.04 -6.24 4.38
N LEU A 274 -0.36 -6.48 3.26
CA LEU A 274 0.78 -5.68 2.86
C LEU A 274 0.24 -4.51 2.04
N GLY A 275 0.09 -3.34 2.69
CA GLY A 275 -0.42 -2.13 2.04
C GLY A 275 0.57 -1.61 1.00
N GLU A 276 1.85 -1.71 1.32
CA GLU A 276 2.91 -1.43 0.37
C GLU A 276 3.93 -2.57 0.35
N ALA A 277 4.34 -2.97 -0.85
CA ALA A 277 5.37 -3.97 -1.05
C ALA A 277 6.23 -3.62 -2.27
N GLY A 278 7.54 -3.77 -2.14
CA GLY A 278 8.46 -3.50 -3.22
C GLY A 278 9.88 -3.95 -2.89
N TYR A 279 10.75 -3.95 -3.90
CA TYR A 279 12.16 -4.25 -3.70
C TYR A 279 12.92 -2.99 -3.28
N LYS A 280 13.57 -3.02 -2.12
CA LYS A 280 14.20 -1.83 -1.50
C LYS A 280 15.25 -1.15 -2.39
N TYR A 281 15.99 -1.94 -3.17
CA TYR A 281 17.10 -1.46 -4.01
C TYR A 281 16.79 -1.53 -5.50
N TRP A 282 15.54 -1.29 -5.90
CA TRP A 282 15.11 -1.39 -7.29
C TRP A 282 15.94 -0.52 -8.28
N ARG A 283 16.53 0.59 -7.78
CA ARG A 283 17.40 1.46 -8.60
C ARG A 283 18.76 0.83 -8.89
N ASP A 284 19.21 -0.07 -8.00
CA ASP A 284 20.49 -0.77 -8.11
C ASP A 284 20.29 -2.20 -8.63
N ALA A 285 19.04 -2.60 -8.87
CA ALA A 285 18.74 -3.90 -9.45
C ALA A 285 19.23 -3.96 -10.88
N ASP A 286 19.86 -5.07 -11.23
CA ASP A 286 20.21 -5.38 -12.61
C ASP A 286 18.95 -5.29 -13.48
N SER A 287 19.05 -4.57 -14.61
CA SER A 287 17.94 -4.41 -15.55
C SER A 287 17.32 -5.75 -16.02
N LEU A 288 18.07 -6.84 -15.94
CA LEU A 288 17.60 -8.21 -16.20
C LEU A 288 16.68 -8.77 -15.11
N LEU A 289 16.70 -8.20 -13.89
CA LEU A 289 15.80 -8.59 -12.81
C LEU A 289 14.49 -7.78 -12.81
N MET A 290 14.43 -6.73 -13.61
CA MET A 290 13.29 -5.81 -13.73
C MET A 290 12.47 -6.04 -15.01
N ALA A 291 12.98 -6.87 -15.93
CA ALA A 291 12.32 -7.27 -17.16
C ALA A 291 11.53 -8.57 -17.00
#